data_3986c9cc02cb734001db035e838de014
#
_entry.id   3986c9cc02cb734001db035e838de014
#
_cell.length_a   1.000
_cell.length_b   1.000
_cell.length_c   1.000
_cell.angle_alpha   90.00
_cell.angle_beta   90.00
_cell.angle_gamma   90.00
#
_symmetry.space_group_name_H-M   'P 1'
#
loop_
_entity.id
_entity.type
_entity.pdbx_description
1 polymer ?
#
loop_
_entity_poly.entity_id
_entity_poly.type
_entity_poly.pdbx_seq_one_letter_code
_entity_poly.pdbx_strand_id
1 'polypeptide(L)'
;MVTVDAAGRIRLSREASRGAGFRPGQKLAVVSEGQNSFRIQSAAKTAKSVDSARYSVEQDGRIRVSKTAVRDLGVKSRRKNMTADVQKGSIVVTM
;
A
#
# COMPACT_ATOMS: atom_id res chain seq x y z
N MET A 1 8.93 7.44 1.50
CA MET A 1 8.38 7.91 2.76
C MET A 1 6.87 7.74 2.77
N VAL A 2 6.34 7.33 3.89
CA VAL A 2 4.90 7.10 4.05
C VAL A 2 4.32 8.22 4.90
N THR A 3 3.24 8.83 4.45
CA THR A 3 2.55 9.88 5.20
C THR A 3 1.05 9.62 5.19
N VAL A 4 0.34 10.22 6.15
CA VAL A 4 -1.11 10.23 6.19
C VAL A 4 -1.58 11.64 5.88
N ASP A 5 -2.47 11.79 4.89
CA ASP A 5 -2.99 13.11 4.55
C ASP A 5 -4.19 13.50 5.42
N ALA A 6 -4.67 14.73 5.25
CA ALA A 6 -5.78 15.26 6.05
C ALA A 6 -7.09 14.49 5.84
N ALA A 7 -7.23 13.79 4.73
CA ALA A 7 -8.39 12.96 4.43
C ALA A 7 -8.28 11.54 4.99
N GLY A 8 -7.20 11.24 5.73
CA GLY A 8 -6.98 9.92 6.31
C GLY A 8 -6.47 8.89 5.32
N ARG A 9 -5.91 9.30 4.19
CA ARG A 9 -5.33 8.40 3.21
C ARG A 9 -3.85 8.20 3.48
N ILE A 10 -3.39 6.95 3.33
CA ILE A 10 -1.98 6.61 3.44
C ILE A 10 -1.33 6.89 2.08
N ARG A 11 -0.31 7.72 2.08
CA ARG A 11 0.36 8.15 0.86
C ARG A 11 1.79 7.63 0.83
N LEU A 12 2.15 7.00 -0.28
CA LEU A 12 3.51 6.56 -0.53
C LEU A 12 4.13 7.44 -1.61
N SER A 13 5.40 7.76 -1.42
CA SER A 13 6.12 8.63 -2.33
C SER A 13 6.35 7.97 -3.68
N ARG A 14 6.63 8.80 -4.69
CA ARG A 14 7.01 8.33 -6.00
C ARG A 14 8.29 7.48 -5.95
N GLU A 15 9.23 7.83 -5.08
CA GLU A 15 10.47 7.09 -4.91
C GLU A 15 10.21 5.67 -4.39
N ALA A 16 9.28 5.51 -3.45
CA ALA A 16 8.92 4.19 -2.93
C ALA A 16 8.30 3.33 -4.03
N SER A 17 7.38 3.90 -4.79
CA SER A 17 6.74 3.22 -5.92
C SER A 17 7.79 2.77 -6.95
N ARG A 18 8.68 3.67 -7.33
CA ARG A 18 9.73 3.39 -8.30
C ARG A 18 10.72 2.34 -7.79
N GLY A 19 11.07 2.40 -6.49
CA GLY A 19 11.94 1.42 -5.87
C GLY A 19 11.39 0.01 -5.90
N ALA A 20 10.07 -0.14 -5.85
CA ALA A 20 9.41 -1.43 -5.97
C ALA A 20 9.22 -1.86 -7.43
N GLY A 21 9.52 -0.99 -8.39
CA GLY A 21 9.35 -1.29 -9.81
C GLY A 21 7.93 -1.05 -10.32
N PHE A 22 7.12 -0.33 -9.58
CA PHE A 22 5.75 0.01 -10.01
C PHE A 22 5.77 1.17 -11.00
N ARG A 23 4.86 1.13 -11.96
CA ARG A 23 4.75 2.14 -13.02
C ARG A 23 3.44 2.90 -12.88
N PRO A 24 3.37 4.18 -13.31
CA PRO A 24 2.11 4.92 -13.32
C PRO A 24 1.03 4.14 -14.07
N GLY A 25 -0.16 4.07 -13.47
CA GLY A 25 -1.28 3.34 -14.04
C GLY A 25 -1.30 1.84 -13.75
N GLN A 26 -0.24 1.29 -13.17
CA GLN A 26 -0.19 -0.13 -12.82
C GLN A 26 -1.21 -0.43 -11.74
N LYS A 27 -1.94 -1.54 -11.90
CA LYS A 27 -2.92 -1.98 -10.91
C LYS A 27 -2.23 -2.74 -9.79
N LEU A 28 -2.53 -2.33 -8.56
CA LEU A 28 -1.95 -2.87 -7.35
C LEU A 28 -3.02 -3.49 -6.46
N ALA A 29 -2.60 -4.44 -5.64
CA ALA A 29 -3.43 -5.03 -4.60
C ALA A 29 -2.78 -4.79 -3.25
N VAL A 30 -3.59 -4.43 -2.26
CA VAL A 30 -3.16 -4.28 -0.87
C VAL A 30 -3.71 -5.46 -0.10
N VAL A 31 -2.83 -6.22 0.53
CA VAL A 31 -3.20 -7.40 1.30
C VAL A 31 -2.69 -7.27 2.73
N SER A 32 -3.36 -7.91 3.67
CA SER A 32 -2.91 -7.95 5.06
C SER A 32 -1.64 -8.78 5.17
N GLU A 33 -0.64 -8.26 5.88
CA GLU A 33 0.62 -8.98 6.14
C GLU A 33 0.75 -9.36 7.60
N GLY A 34 -0.19 -8.92 8.43
CA GLY A 34 -0.21 -9.16 9.86
C GLY A 34 -1.16 -8.17 10.50
N GLN A 35 -1.16 -8.09 11.84
CA GLN A 35 -2.09 -7.21 12.56
C GLN A 35 -1.74 -5.72 12.38
N ASN A 36 -0.46 -5.43 12.15
CA ASN A 36 0.03 -4.06 12.10
C ASN A 36 0.70 -3.71 10.78
N SER A 37 0.57 -4.56 9.77
CA SER A 37 1.23 -4.31 8.49
C SER A 37 0.40 -4.79 7.31
N PHE A 38 0.62 -4.15 6.17
CA PHE A 38 0.01 -4.57 4.93
C PHE A 38 1.06 -4.52 3.80
N ARG A 39 0.82 -5.30 2.77
CA ARG A 39 1.70 -5.39 1.62
C ARG A 39 1.00 -4.83 0.40
N ILE A 40 1.72 -4.01 -0.36
CA ILE A 40 1.29 -3.52 -1.67
C ILE A 40 2.07 -4.30 -2.72
N GLN A 41 1.36 -4.96 -3.62
CA GLN A 41 1.98 -5.77 -4.67
C GLN A 41 1.16 -5.65 -5.95
N SER A 42 1.69 -6.19 -7.05
CA SER A 42 0.98 -6.19 -8.33
C SER A 42 -0.33 -6.97 -8.21
N ALA A 43 -1.42 -6.40 -8.72
CA ALA A 43 -2.72 -7.08 -8.74
C ALA A 43 -2.66 -8.37 -9.56
N ALA A 44 -1.83 -8.42 -10.59
CA ALA A 44 -1.68 -9.60 -11.42
C ALA A 44 -1.07 -10.78 -10.67
N LYS A 45 -0.30 -10.51 -9.62
CA LYS A 45 0.34 -11.54 -8.78
C LYS A 45 -0.48 -11.91 -7.56
N THR A 46 -1.68 -11.34 -7.41
CA THR A 46 -2.53 -11.56 -6.25
C THR A 46 -3.69 -12.46 -6.64
N ALA A 47 -3.85 -13.57 -5.93
CA ALA A 47 -4.95 -14.50 -6.17
C ALA A 47 -6.29 -13.81 -5.90
N LYS A 48 -7.30 -14.09 -6.72
CA LYS A 48 -8.64 -13.49 -6.57
C LYS A 48 -9.33 -13.93 -5.28
N SER A 49 -8.93 -15.06 -4.72
CA SER A 49 -9.47 -15.59 -3.47
C SER A 49 -8.94 -14.89 -2.24
N VAL A 50 -7.88 -14.08 -2.36
CA VAL A 50 -7.29 -13.35 -1.26
C VAL A 50 -8.02 -12.02 -1.08
N ASP A 51 -8.44 -11.72 0.14
CA ASP A 51 -9.00 -10.41 0.46
C ASP A 51 -7.97 -9.33 0.19
N SER A 52 -8.33 -8.39 -0.66
CA SER A 52 -7.43 -7.31 -1.03
C SER A 52 -8.21 -6.07 -1.41
N ALA A 53 -7.59 -4.91 -1.19
CA ALA A 53 -8.06 -3.65 -1.72
C ALA A 53 -7.29 -3.37 -3.02
N ARG A 54 -8.00 -2.91 -4.04
CA ARG A 54 -7.41 -2.69 -5.37
C ARG A 54 -7.20 -1.20 -5.60
N TYR A 55 -6.00 -0.85 -6.04
CA TYR A 55 -5.61 0.52 -6.34
C TYR A 55 -4.79 0.57 -7.61
N SER A 56 -4.58 1.78 -8.14
CA SER A 56 -3.68 2.01 -9.26
C SER A 56 -2.63 3.03 -8.84
N VAL A 57 -1.42 2.88 -9.36
CA VAL A 57 -0.39 3.90 -9.22
C VAL A 57 -0.88 5.14 -9.96
N GLU A 58 -0.84 6.30 -9.32
CA GLU A 58 -1.29 7.55 -9.92
C GLU A 58 -0.36 7.96 -11.06
N GLN A 59 -0.83 8.89 -11.88
CA GLN A 59 -0.08 9.38 -13.04
C GLN A 59 1.27 9.98 -12.64
N ASP A 60 1.35 10.58 -11.46
CA ASP A 60 2.58 11.17 -10.93
C ASP A 60 3.48 10.12 -10.24
N GLY A 61 3.08 8.86 -10.23
CA GLY A 61 3.85 7.77 -9.63
C GLY A 61 3.59 7.55 -8.15
N ARG A 62 2.73 8.33 -7.52
CA ARG A 62 2.40 8.17 -6.10
C ARG A 62 1.34 7.09 -5.91
N ILE A 63 1.28 6.56 -4.69
CA ILE A 63 0.26 5.59 -4.30
C ILE A 63 -0.52 6.15 -3.12
N ARG A 64 -1.85 6.11 -3.21
CA ARG A 64 -2.74 6.52 -2.12
C ARG A 64 -3.62 5.34 -1.75
N VAL A 65 -3.64 5.01 -0.47
CA VAL A 65 -4.40 3.88 0.05
C VAL A 65 -5.35 4.39 1.13
N SER A 66 -6.62 4.02 1.03
CA SER A 66 -7.61 4.39 2.04
C SER A 66 -7.30 3.69 3.35
N LYS A 67 -7.20 4.45 4.44
CA LYS A 67 -6.99 3.90 5.77
C LYS A 67 -8.15 2.99 6.19
N THR A 68 -9.38 3.33 5.78
CA THR A 68 -10.55 2.51 6.04
C THR A 68 -10.45 1.15 5.34
N ALA A 69 -10.01 1.14 4.08
CA ALA A 69 -9.84 -0.11 3.33
C ALA A 69 -8.79 -1.01 3.99
N VAL A 70 -7.70 -0.44 4.47
CA VAL A 70 -6.66 -1.19 5.20
C VAL A 70 -7.22 -1.77 6.50
N ARG A 71 -8.03 -1.00 7.21
CA ARG A 71 -8.70 -1.47 8.43
C ARG A 71 -9.65 -2.62 8.13
N ASP A 72 -10.37 -2.56 7.01
CA ASP A 72 -11.30 -3.61 6.60
C ASP A 72 -10.58 -4.92 6.27
N LEU A 73 -9.29 -4.85 5.94
CA LEU A 73 -8.45 -6.04 5.75
C LEU A 73 -7.93 -6.62 7.08
N GLY A 74 -8.31 -6.02 8.21
CA GLY A 74 -7.90 -6.50 9.53
C GLY A 74 -6.62 -5.88 10.05
N VAL A 75 -6.05 -4.92 9.34
CA VAL A 75 -4.83 -4.24 9.79
C VAL A 75 -5.23 -3.15 10.78
N LYS A 76 -4.83 -3.32 12.02
CA LYS A 76 -5.13 -2.38 13.10
C LYS A 76 -3.83 -1.80 13.63
N SER A 77 -3.75 -0.48 13.72
CA SER A 77 -2.59 0.15 14.32
C SER A 77 -3.01 1.41 15.07
N ARG A 78 -2.43 1.58 16.25
CA ARG A 78 -2.56 2.79 17.04
C ARG A 78 -1.32 3.67 16.94
N ARG A 79 -0.32 3.23 16.19
CA ARG A 79 0.92 3.98 16.03
C ARG A 79 0.71 5.14 15.09
N LYS A 80 1.32 6.28 15.43
CA LYS A 80 1.29 7.46 14.57
C LYS A 80 2.34 7.38 13.46
N ASN A 81 3.40 6.59 13.66
CA ASN A 81 4.50 6.46 12.71
C ASN A 81 4.33 5.20 11.88
N MET A 82 4.47 5.38 10.58
CA MET A 82 4.45 4.28 9.64
C MET A 82 5.81 4.15 8.98
N THR A 83 6.22 2.93 8.74
CA THR A 83 7.45 2.64 8.00
C THR A 83 7.13 1.83 6.77
N ALA A 84 7.85 2.09 5.69
CA ALA A 84 7.71 1.35 4.45
C ALA A 84 9.01 0.61 4.16
N ASP A 85 8.91 -0.70 3.95
CA ASP A 85 10.02 -1.52 3.49
C ASP A 85 9.79 -1.77 1.99
N VAL A 86 10.58 -1.11 1.16
CA VAL A 86 10.47 -1.20 -0.30
C VAL A 86 11.29 -2.37 -0.77
N GLN A 87 10.64 -3.33 -1.40
CA GLN A 87 11.25 -4.51 -1.95
C GLN A 87 10.95 -4.57 -3.45
N LYS A 88 11.71 -5.36 -4.18
CA LYS A 88 11.46 -5.55 -5.60
C LYS A 88 10.10 -6.24 -5.79
N GLY A 89 9.15 -5.52 -6.36
CA GLY A 89 7.81 -6.04 -6.63
C GLY A 89 6.81 -5.89 -5.50
N SER A 90 7.21 -5.33 -4.34
CA SER A 90 6.28 -5.11 -3.24
C SER A 90 6.76 -4.03 -2.28
N ILE A 91 5.82 -3.47 -1.53
CA ILE A 91 6.11 -2.53 -0.45
C ILE A 91 5.34 -3.03 0.78
N VAL A 92 6.05 -3.27 1.87
CA VAL A 92 5.42 -3.65 3.14
C VAL A 92 5.38 -2.41 4.02
N VAL A 93 4.17 -2.02 4.42
CA VAL A 93 3.96 -0.87 5.29
C VAL A 93 3.62 -1.38 6.68
N THR A 94 4.41 -0.98 7.66
CA THR A 94 4.18 -1.29 9.08
C THR A 94 3.64 -0.03 9.76
N MET A 95 2.54 -0.20 10.44
CA MET A 95 1.82 0.91 11.08
C MET A 95 2.02 0.90 12.58
#